data_71b48958225f295295467ca45bf6b918
#
_entry.id   71b48958225f295295467ca45bf6b918
#
_cell.length_a   1.000
_cell.length_b   1.000
_cell.length_c   1.000
_cell.angle_alpha   90.00
_cell.angle_beta   90.00
_cell.angle_gamma   90.00
#
_symmetry.space_group_name_H-M   'P 1'
#
loop_
_entity.id
_entity.type
_entity.pdbx_description
1 polymer ?
#
loop_
_entity_poly.entity_id
_entity_poly.type
_entity_poly.pdbx_seq_one_letter_code
_entity_poly.pdbx_strand_id
1 'polypeptide(L)'
;PLTKEGFAALEQELKNLKGVERPNIIAAIAEARSHGDLSENAEYSAAKEKQSFIEGRIQELEAVVSRAQVIDTSLNKTDVIRFGAKVLVVDEDTDKESKYQIVGDYEADIEKNKISLSSPLAKALIGKEVGDTAEYIAPGGKKSFEILEISY
;
A
#
# COMPACT_ATOMS: atom_id res chain seq x y z
N PRO A 1 11.34 -2.64 0.30
CA PRO A 1 10.89 -4.03 0.25
C PRO A 1 9.39 -4.14 -0.02
N LEU A 2 8.99 -5.23 -0.66
CA LEU A 2 7.60 -5.56 -0.96
C LEU A 2 7.36 -7.02 -0.60
N THR A 3 6.13 -7.33 -0.17
CA THR A 3 5.70 -8.73 -0.09
C THR A 3 5.49 -9.25 -1.52
N LYS A 4 5.49 -10.56 -1.69
CA LYS A 4 5.23 -11.20 -2.99
C LYS A 4 3.84 -10.80 -3.51
N GLU A 5 2.84 -10.77 -2.62
CA GLU A 5 1.47 -10.39 -2.94
C GLU A 5 1.37 -8.92 -3.34
N GLY A 6 2.07 -8.04 -2.62
CA GLY A 6 2.11 -6.61 -2.92
C GLY A 6 2.77 -6.32 -4.27
N PHE A 7 3.86 -7.00 -4.57
CA PHE A 7 4.53 -6.88 -5.87
C PHE A 7 3.59 -7.34 -7.01
N ALA A 8 2.91 -8.46 -6.84
CA ALA A 8 1.96 -8.94 -7.83
C ALA A 8 0.81 -7.96 -8.06
N ALA A 9 0.32 -7.33 -7.00
CA ALA A 9 -0.74 -6.31 -7.10
C ALA A 9 -0.27 -5.08 -7.87
N LEU A 10 0.96 -4.60 -7.64
CA LEU A 10 1.53 -3.47 -8.38
C LEU A 10 1.74 -3.81 -9.85
N GLU A 11 2.21 -5.01 -10.16
CA GLU A 11 2.36 -5.46 -11.54
C GLU A 11 1.00 -5.52 -12.25
N GLN A 12 -0.03 -5.98 -11.56
CA GLN A 12 -1.39 -6.04 -12.12
C GLN A 12 -1.96 -4.64 -12.36
N GLU A 13 -1.76 -3.71 -11.43
CA GLU A 13 -2.16 -2.32 -11.59
C GLU A 13 -1.47 -1.69 -12.80
N LEU A 14 -0.15 -1.90 -12.93
CA LEU A 14 0.63 -1.38 -14.05
C LEU A 14 0.13 -1.93 -15.38
N LYS A 15 -0.14 -3.23 -15.42
CA LYS A 15 -0.69 -3.89 -16.62
C LYS A 15 -2.04 -3.29 -17.02
N ASN A 16 -2.92 -3.06 -16.03
CA ASN A 16 -4.23 -2.46 -16.27
C ASN A 16 -4.12 -1.02 -16.77
N LEU A 17 -3.23 -0.22 -16.19
CA LEU A 17 -3.00 1.16 -16.62
C LEU A 17 -2.53 1.22 -18.08
N LYS A 18 -1.58 0.37 -18.45
CA LYS A 18 -1.03 0.34 -19.81
C LYS A 18 -1.97 -0.27 -20.85
N GLY A 19 -2.71 -1.32 -20.47
CA GLY A 19 -3.51 -2.12 -21.39
C GLY A 19 -4.97 -1.70 -21.49
N VAL A 20 -5.50 -1.02 -20.47
CA VAL A 20 -6.91 -0.63 -20.40
C VAL A 20 -7.07 0.88 -20.24
N GLU A 21 -6.53 1.45 -19.17
CA GLU A 21 -6.74 2.87 -18.85
C GLU A 21 -6.11 3.81 -19.89
N ARG A 22 -4.88 3.54 -20.29
CA ARG A 22 -4.18 4.37 -21.29
C ARG A 22 -4.90 4.36 -22.65
N PRO A 23 -5.25 3.21 -23.25
CA PRO A 23 -6.02 3.20 -24.49
C PRO A 23 -7.37 3.89 -24.39
N ASN A 24 -8.07 3.71 -23.27
CA ASN A 24 -9.38 4.31 -23.05
C ASN A 24 -9.30 5.82 -22.96
N ILE A 25 -8.29 6.37 -22.28
CA ILE A 25 -8.16 7.82 -22.19
C ILE A 25 -7.70 8.45 -23.50
N ILE A 26 -6.88 7.76 -24.27
CA ILE A 26 -6.50 8.19 -25.61
C ILE A 26 -7.75 8.30 -26.52
N ALA A 27 -8.63 7.29 -26.46
CA ALA A 27 -9.88 7.30 -27.21
C ALA A 27 -10.83 8.43 -26.74
N ALA A 28 -10.91 8.65 -25.42
CA ALA A 28 -11.73 9.74 -24.87
C ALA A 28 -11.24 11.11 -25.30
N ILE A 29 -9.94 11.33 -25.38
CA ILE A 29 -9.35 12.57 -25.87
C ILE A 29 -9.69 12.78 -27.34
N ALA A 30 -9.57 11.74 -28.16
CA ALA A 30 -9.91 11.81 -29.59
C ALA A 30 -11.38 12.16 -29.80
N GLU A 31 -12.27 11.56 -28.99
CA GLU A 31 -13.70 11.89 -29.05
C GLU A 31 -13.97 13.33 -28.63
N ALA A 32 -13.38 13.78 -27.51
CA ALA A 32 -13.55 15.16 -27.03
C ALA A 32 -13.07 16.20 -28.07
N ARG A 33 -12.01 15.89 -28.81
CA ARG A 33 -11.51 16.77 -29.89
C ARG A 33 -12.53 16.93 -31.03
N SER A 34 -13.36 15.93 -31.26
CA SER A 34 -14.37 15.98 -32.30
C SER A 34 -15.51 16.96 -32.00
N HIS A 35 -15.63 17.41 -30.75
CA HIS A 35 -16.71 18.34 -30.32
C HIS A 35 -16.39 19.82 -30.54
N GLY A 36 -15.27 20.18 -31.17
CA GLY A 36 -14.99 21.55 -31.60
C GLY A 36 -13.95 22.27 -30.76
N ASP A 37 -14.29 23.46 -30.22
CA ASP A 37 -13.35 24.34 -29.55
C ASP A 37 -12.72 23.69 -28.29
N LEU A 38 -11.41 23.42 -28.37
CA LEU A 38 -10.67 22.75 -27.30
C LEU A 38 -10.42 23.66 -26.09
N SER A 39 -10.38 24.99 -26.28
CA SER A 39 -10.11 25.91 -25.19
C SER A 39 -11.26 26.02 -24.20
N GLU A 40 -12.49 25.73 -24.61
CA GLU A 40 -13.71 25.76 -23.78
C GLU A 40 -14.33 24.40 -23.57
N ASN A 41 -13.68 23.33 -24.07
CA ASN A 41 -14.17 21.98 -23.99
C ASN A 41 -13.79 21.33 -22.64
N ALA A 42 -14.76 21.28 -21.72
CA ALA A 42 -14.55 20.71 -20.39
C ALA A 42 -14.24 19.21 -20.45
N GLU A 43 -14.81 18.47 -21.41
CA GLU A 43 -14.54 17.04 -21.60
C GLU A 43 -13.09 16.81 -22.01
N TYR A 44 -12.59 17.64 -22.94
CA TYR A 44 -11.20 17.59 -23.38
C TYR A 44 -10.24 17.90 -22.22
N SER A 45 -10.51 18.95 -21.46
CA SER A 45 -9.67 19.34 -20.33
C SER A 45 -9.62 18.26 -19.24
N ALA A 46 -10.78 17.69 -18.91
CA ALA A 46 -10.87 16.60 -17.93
C ALA A 46 -10.13 15.35 -18.41
N ALA A 47 -10.26 14.99 -19.68
CA ALA A 47 -9.59 13.83 -20.26
C ALA A 47 -8.06 14.01 -20.29
N LYS A 48 -7.58 15.21 -20.61
CA LYS A 48 -6.13 15.53 -20.57
C LYS A 48 -5.58 15.46 -19.16
N GLU A 49 -6.32 15.95 -18.16
CA GLU A 49 -5.92 15.86 -16.76
C GLU A 49 -5.84 14.41 -16.30
N LYS A 50 -6.83 13.59 -16.66
CA LYS A 50 -6.83 12.17 -16.35
C LYS A 50 -5.67 11.44 -17.03
N GLN A 51 -5.36 11.79 -18.28
CA GLN A 51 -4.20 11.22 -19.00
C GLN A 51 -2.91 11.50 -18.25
N SER A 52 -2.71 12.74 -17.80
CA SER A 52 -1.52 13.12 -17.02
C SER A 52 -1.39 12.29 -15.75
N PHE A 53 -2.50 12.08 -15.05
CA PHE A 53 -2.54 11.25 -13.86
C PHE A 53 -2.16 9.79 -14.17
N ILE A 54 -2.73 9.22 -15.23
CA ILE A 54 -2.44 7.84 -15.65
C ILE A 54 -0.96 7.68 -16.01
N GLU A 55 -0.41 8.59 -16.83
CA GLU A 55 1.00 8.52 -17.23
C GLU A 55 1.95 8.70 -16.03
N GLY A 56 1.63 9.60 -15.11
CA GLY A 56 2.40 9.79 -13.90
C GLY A 56 2.40 8.54 -13.01
N ARG A 57 1.26 7.88 -12.87
CA ARG A 57 1.14 6.64 -12.10
C ARG A 57 1.92 5.50 -12.75
N ILE A 58 1.87 5.38 -14.09
CA ILE A 58 2.65 4.39 -14.82
C ILE A 58 4.15 4.57 -14.55
N GLN A 59 4.65 5.79 -14.66
CA GLN A 59 6.07 6.09 -14.40
C GLN A 59 6.46 5.73 -12.98
N GLU A 60 5.64 6.09 -12.01
CA GLU A 60 5.86 5.77 -10.60
C GLU A 60 5.94 4.25 -10.38
N LEU A 61 4.96 3.50 -10.89
CA LEU A 61 4.92 2.05 -10.72
C LEU A 61 6.05 1.33 -11.47
N GLU A 62 6.42 1.79 -12.66
CA GLU A 62 7.56 1.23 -13.38
C GLU A 62 8.86 1.40 -12.59
N ALA A 63 9.06 2.56 -11.98
CA ALA A 63 10.22 2.82 -11.13
C ALA A 63 10.22 1.92 -9.90
N VAL A 64 9.08 1.77 -9.23
CA VAL A 64 8.94 0.92 -8.05
C VAL A 64 9.19 -0.54 -8.39
N VAL A 65 8.57 -1.06 -9.45
CA VAL A 65 8.72 -2.45 -9.88
C VAL A 65 10.17 -2.76 -10.26
N SER A 66 10.85 -1.83 -10.95
CA SER A 66 12.24 -2.02 -11.38
C SER A 66 13.24 -2.08 -10.20
N ARG A 67 12.90 -1.46 -9.07
CA ARG A 67 13.77 -1.39 -7.88
C ARG A 67 13.26 -2.27 -6.73
N ALA A 68 12.20 -3.03 -6.95
CA ALA A 68 11.57 -3.80 -5.89
C ALA A 68 12.49 -4.88 -5.34
N GLN A 69 12.54 -4.97 -4.02
CA GLN A 69 13.08 -6.11 -3.30
C GLN A 69 11.89 -6.94 -2.83
N VAL A 70 11.62 -8.03 -3.52
CA VAL A 70 10.49 -8.91 -3.21
C VAL A 70 10.91 -9.92 -2.17
N ILE A 71 10.14 -10.00 -1.09
CA ILE A 71 10.40 -10.91 0.02
C ILE A 71 9.27 -11.93 0.11
N ASP A 72 9.61 -13.21 0.00
CA ASP A 72 8.66 -14.30 0.20
C ASP A 72 8.53 -14.57 1.70
N THR A 73 7.47 -14.03 2.30
CA THR A 73 7.22 -14.15 3.73
C THR A 73 6.63 -15.48 4.15
N SER A 74 6.17 -16.29 3.19
CA SER A 74 5.64 -17.63 3.49
C SER A 74 6.71 -18.60 4.02
N LEU A 75 7.98 -18.29 3.81
CA LEU A 75 9.12 -19.07 4.31
C LEU A 75 9.51 -18.67 5.73
N ASN A 76 8.99 -17.58 6.26
CA ASN A 76 9.29 -17.14 7.61
C ASN A 76 8.50 -17.97 8.63
N LYS A 77 9.21 -18.73 9.44
CA LYS A 77 8.63 -19.54 10.53
C LYS A 77 9.27 -19.13 11.85
N THR A 78 9.38 -17.84 12.08
CA THR A 78 10.01 -17.31 13.28
C THR A 78 8.95 -16.83 14.27
N ASP A 79 9.24 -16.97 15.56
CA ASP A 79 8.39 -16.44 16.64
C ASP A 79 8.60 -14.95 16.85
N VAL A 80 9.50 -14.36 16.09
CA VAL A 80 9.83 -12.93 16.16
C VAL A 80 9.14 -12.18 15.02
N ILE A 81 8.58 -11.02 15.31
CA ILE A 81 7.93 -10.19 14.30
C ILE A 81 8.98 -9.62 13.33
N ARG A 82 8.81 -9.93 12.06
CA ARG A 82 9.63 -9.43 10.95
C ARG A 82 8.74 -8.90 9.84
N PHE A 83 9.36 -8.35 8.79
CA PHE A 83 8.64 -7.89 7.61
C PHE A 83 7.68 -8.97 7.09
N GLY A 84 6.46 -8.58 6.76
CA GLY A 84 5.40 -9.47 6.28
C GLY A 84 4.58 -10.14 7.37
N ALA A 85 4.97 -10.02 8.64
CA ALA A 85 4.26 -10.64 9.74
C ALA A 85 2.84 -10.09 9.88
N LYS A 86 1.92 -11.01 10.18
CA LYS A 86 0.55 -10.68 10.61
C LYS A 86 0.52 -10.83 12.12
N VAL A 87 0.19 -9.76 12.80
CA VAL A 87 0.29 -9.67 14.27
C VAL A 87 -1.07 -9.36 14.87
N LEU A 88 -1.54 -10.25 15.75
CA LEU A 88 -2.74 -9.97 16.57
C LEU A 88 -2.28 -9.30 17.85
N VAL A 89 -2.78 -8.11 18.11
CA VAL A 89 -2.44 -7.31 19.29
C VAL A 89 -3.71 -6.91 20.05
N VAL A 90 -3.55 -6.64 21.33
CA VAL A 90 -4.61 -6.07 22.18
C VAL A 90 -4.12 -4.75 22.76
N ASP A 91 -4.97 -3.70 22.63
CA ASP A 91 -4.72 -2.41 23.26
C ASP A 91 -4.89 -2.57 24.79
N GLU A 92 -3.84 -2.30 25.54
CA GLU A 92 -3.86 -2.49 27.00
C GLU A 92 -4.82 -1.55 27.72
N ASP A 93 -5.17 -0.41 27.10
CA ASP A 93 -6.08 0.56 27.71
C ASP A 93 -7.55 0.25 27.43
N THR A 94 -7.87 -0.24 26.22
CA THR A 94 -9.25 -0.44 25.76
C THR A 94 -9.67 -1.90 25.66
N ASP A 95 -8.72 -2.83 25.79
CA ASP A 95 -8.90 -4.27 25.57
C ASP A 95 -9.38 -4.63 24.15
N LYS A 96 -9.26 -3.69 23.20
CA LYS A 96 -9.62 -3.94 21.81
C LYS A 96 -8.53 -4.70 21.10
N GLU A 97 -8.89 -5.80 20.43
CA GLU A 97 -7.99 -6.57 19.60
C GLU A 97 -7.97 -6.03 18.17
N SER A 98 -6.81 -6.04 17.55
CA SER A 98 -6.63 -5.68 16.16
C SER A 98 -5.56 -6.56 15.54
N LYS A 99 -5.69 -6.82 14.24
CA LYS A 99 -4.70 -7.60 13.48
C LYS A 99 -4.07 -6.70 12.44
N TYR A 100 -2.74 -6.59 12.50
CA TYR A 100 -1.97 -5.78 11.56
C TYR A 100 -1.03 -6.66 10.75
N GLN A 101 -0.75 -6.26 9.51
CA GLN A 101 0.30 -6.85 8.69
C GLN A 101 1.34 -5.80 8.38
N ILE A 102 2.62 -6.15 8.56
CA ILE A 102 3.74 -5.26 8.25
C ILE A 102 4.13 -5.47 6.79
N VAL A 103 4.01 -4.41 6.00
CA VAL A 103 4.21 -4.43 4.55
C VAL A 103 5.13 -3.30 4.10
N GLY A 104 5.44 -3.24 2.80
CA GLY A 104 6.19 -2.13 2.22
C GLY A 104 5.33 -0.88 2.08
N ASP A 105 5.98 0.28 1.87
CA ASP A 105 5.30 1.57 1.81
C ASP A 105 4.19 1.62 0.74
N TYR A 106 4.41 1.00 -0.42
CA TYR A 106 3.43 0.97 -1.51
C TYR A 106 2.27 0.01 -1.30
N GLU A 107 2.39 -0.89 -0.33
CA GLU A 107 1.34 -1.85 0.01
C GLU A 107 0.49 -1.38 1.19
N ALA A 108 0.96 -0.37 1.93
CA ALA A 108 0.31 0.09 3.15
C ALA A 108 -1.11 0.58 2.89
N ASP A 109 -2.05 0.12 3.71
CA ASP A 109 -3.46 0.48 3.62
C ASP A 109 -4.09 0.36 5.01
N ILE A 110 -4.31 1.51 5.64
CA ILE A 110 -4.85 1.57 7.01
C ILE A 110 -6.22 0.90 7.11
N GLU A 111 -7.06 1.02 6.08
CA GLU A 111 -8.39 0.41 6.08
C GLU A 111 -8.33 -1.12 6.13
N LYS A 112 -7.27 -1.71 5.60
CA LYS A 112 -7.03 -3.16 5.62
C LYS A 112 -6.06 -3.58 6.72
N ASN A 113 -5.70 -2.67 7.62
CA ASN A 113 -4.73 -2.88 8.69
C ASN A 113 -3.35 -3.35 8.17
N LYS A 114 -2.97 -2.88 6.99
CA LYS A 114 -1.64 -3.07 6.44
C LYS A 114 -0.81 -1.84 6.75
N ILE A 115 0.17 -1.99 7.61
CA ILE A 115 1.00 -0.89 8.09
C ILE A 115 2.37 -0.92 7.43
N SER A 116 2.87 0.26 7.07
CA SER A 116 4.19 0.39 6.48
C SER A 116 5.28 -0.01 7.46
N LEU A 117 6.30 -0.70 6.96
CA LEU A 117 7.53 -1.02 7.68
C LEU A 117 8.14 0.20 8.38
N SER A 118 7.99 1.39 7.78
CA SER A 118 8.54 2.64 8.32
C SER A 118 7.62 3.33 9.33
N SER A 119 6.40 2.85 9.54
CA SER A 119 5.45 3.45 10.48
C SER A 119 5.90 3.27 11.93
N PRO A 120 5.53 4.21 12.83
CA PRO A 120 5.87 4.09 14.25
C PRO A 120 5.38 2.78 14.89
N LEU A 121 4.17 2.34 14.56
CA LEU A 121 3.63 1.08 15.09
C LEU A 121 4.45 -0.12 14.59
N ALA A 122 4.77 -0.19 13.30
CA ALA A 122 5.58 -1.28 12.76
C ALA A 122 6.98 -1.33 13.41
N LYS A 123 7.60 -0.17 13.59
CA LYS A 123 8.91 -0.07 14.26
C LYS A 123 8.85 -0.56 15.72
N ALA A 124 7.74 -0.31 16.39
CA ALA A 124 7.54 -0.78 17.76
C ALA A 124 7.32 -2.30 17.83
N LEU A 125 6.71 -2.89 16.81
CA LEU A 125 6.40 -4.32 16.75
C LEU A 125 7.57 -5.19 16.32
N ILE A 126 8.38 -4.72 15.35
CA ILE A 126 9.48 -5.50 14.78
C ILE A 126 10.46 -5.93 15.86
N GLY A 127 10.82 -7.22 15.86
CA GLY A 127 11.73 -7.80 16.84
C GLY A 127 11.07 -8.26 18.13
N LYS A 128 9.77 -8.05 18.28
CA LYS A 128 9.01 -8.51 19.46
C LYS A 128 8.50 -9.93 19.24
N GLU A 129 8.16 -10.56 20.37
CA GLU A 129 7.61 -11.92 20.41
C GLU A 129 6.24 -11.93 21.07
N VAL A 130 5.51 -13.04 20.96
CA VAL A 130 4.23 -13.24 21.66
C VAL A 130 4.45 -13.05 23.17
N GLY A 131 3.56 -12.29 23.79
CA GLY A 131 3.64 -11.94 25.21
C GLY A 131 4.37 -10.65 25.49
N ASP A 132 5.13 -10.13 24.53
CA ASP A 132 5.80 -8.84 24.67
C ASP A 132 4.80 -7.68 24.54
N THR A 133 5.17 -6.53 25.10
CA THR A 133 4.44 -5.28 24.96
C THR A 133 5.18 -4.36 24.01
N ALA A 134 4.48 -3.82 23.02
CA ALA A 134 5.00 -2.80 22.11
C ALA A 134 4.39 -1.45 22.48
N GLU A 135 5.25 -0.44 22.62
CA GLU A 135 4.82 0.93 22.93
C GLU A 135 5.21 1.86 21.80
N TYR A 136 4.32 2.77 21.43
CA TYR A 136 4.62 3.82 20.45
C TYR A 136 3.84 5.09 20.77
N ILE A 137 4.30 6.21 20.23
CA ILE A 137 3.64 7.50 20.38
C ILE A 137 2.73 7.72 19.16
N ALA A 138 1.41 7.65 19.40
CA ALA A 138 0.39 7.95 18.42
C ALA A 138 -0.01 9.44 18.49
N PRO A 139 -0.71 9.99 17.49
CA PRO A 139 -1.17 11.38 17.53
C PRO A 139 -1.99 11.74 18.78
N GLY A 140 -2.73 10.77 19.33
CA GLY A 140 -3.53 10.96 20.56
C GLY A 140 -2.80 10.66 21.87
N GLY A 141 -1.49 10.34 21.81
CA GLY A 141 -0.68 10.01 22.98
C GLY A 141 -0.01 8.64 22.90
N LYS A 142 0.61 8.22 24.00
CA LYS A 142 1.30 6.93 24.08
C LYS A 142 0.31 5.79 24.07
N LYS A 143 0.56 4.77 23.22
CA LYS A 143 -0.22 3.55 23.18
C LYS A 143 0.65 2.33 23.45
N SER A 144 0.07 1.35 24.14
CA SER A 144 0.73 0.08 24.48
C SER A 144 -0.13 -1.07 23.99
N PHE A 145 0.49 -2.00 23.26
CA PHE A 145 -0.16 -3.22 22.76
C PHE A 145 0.56 -4.46 23.27
N GLU A 146 -0.21 -5.45 23.73
CA GLU A 146 0.31 -6.78 24.00
C GLU A 146 0.19 -7.63 22.74
N ILE A 147 1.24 -8.38 22.43
CA ILE A 147 1.29 -9.24 21.25
C ILE A 147 0.70 -10.60 21.60
N LEU A 148 -0.39 -10.99 20.93
CA LEU A 148 -1.12 -12.23 21.20
C LEU A 148 -0.74 -13.36 20.24
N GLU A 149 -0.61 -13.06 18.95
CA GLU A 149 -0.29 -14.06 17.91
C GLU A 149 0.56 -13.44 16.81
N ILE A 150 1.45 -14.25 16.24
CA ILE A 150 2.27 -13.89 15.09
C ILE A 150 2.09 -14.98 14.02
N SER A 151 1.80 -14.56 12.77
CA SER A 151 1.72 -15.47 11.62
C SER A 151 2.31 -14.80 10.38
N TYR A 152 2.53 -15.59 9.34
CA TYR A 152 3.12 -15.10 8.09
C TYR A 152 2.33 -15.52 6.85
#